data_fc89acd7deb9a4f831ce51762b6cc85b
#
_entry.id   fc89acd7deb9a4f831ce51762b6cc85b
#
_cell.length_a   1.000
_cell.length_b   1.000
_cell.length_c   1.000
_cell.angle_alpha   90.00
_cell.angle_beta   90.00
_cell.angle_gamma   90.00
#
_symmetry.space_group_name_H-M   'P 1'
#
loop_
_entity.id
_entity.type
_entity.pdbx_description
1 polymer ?
#
loop_
_entity_poly.entity_id
_entity_poly.type
_entity_poly.pdbx_seq_one_letter_code
_entity_poly.pdbx_strand_id
1 'polypeptide(L)'
;MLTIALPTGRSLDNCVKILETAGLPVEKLKDAKRNLVIEEGVYKYLLAKPTDVPYIVEWGGASLGIVGNDVTEESNARLVHIADTGLGKCVMAIAAPEESLERYEIAGNAKNLAGLRVATKYVHLAERTFKELGIQIKILKLNGSIELAPVQGIADCIFDVVQTGATLKANGLAVVKETLDVSLHVVARESAVEINEPLFAKTVMAIKNSL
;
A
#
# COMPACT_ATOMS: atom_id res chain seq x y z
N MET A 1 13.59 -24.01 0.58
CA MET A 1 13.93 -22.57 0.71
C MET A 1 12.64 -21.79 0.66
N LEU A 2 12.38 -20.91 1.63
CA LEU A 2 11.17 -20.08 1.66
C LEU A 2 11.43 -18.76 0.96
N THR A 3 10.57 -18.41 0.01
CA THR A 3 10.68 -17.14 -0.73
C THR A 3 9.73 -16.11 -0.13
N ILE A 4 10.25 -14.90 0.13
CA ILE A 4 9.51 -13.75 0.68
C ILE A 4 9.69 -12.56 -0.27
N ALA A 5 8.60 -11.99 -0.74
CA ALA A 5 8.61 -10.79 -1.58
C ALA A 5 8.52 -9.53 -0.72
N LEU A 6 9.39 -8.56 -1.00
CA LEU A 6 9.52 -7.32 -0.25
C LEU A 6 9.48 -6.10 -1.18
N PRO A 7 8.89 -4.97 -0.75
CA PRO A 7 8.87 -3.74 -1.53
C PRO A 7 10.23 -3.06 -1.53
N THR A 8 10.65 -2.54 -2.66
CA THR A 8 11.77 -1.58 -2.74
C THR A 8 11.36 -0.20 -2.24
N GLY A 9 12.34 0.67 -1.99
CA GLY A 9 12.12 2.04 -1.54
C GLY A 9 11.90 2.17 -0.04
N ARG A 10 11.16 3.18 0.39
CA ARG A 10 11.01 3.57 1.81
C ARG A 10 10.50 2.47 2.74
N SER A 11 9.70 1.55 2.23
CA SER A 11 9.11 0.48 3.03
C SER A 11 10.08 -0.67 3.30
N LEU A 12 11.20 -0.76 2.57
CA LEU A 12 12.16 -1.86 2.73
C LEU A 12 12.77 -1.89 4.12
N ASP A 13 13.15 -0.74 4.68
CA ASP A 13 13.76 -0.66 6.02
C ASP A 13 12.83 -1.21 7.10
N ASN A 14 11.53 -0.90 7.00
CA ASN A 14 10.52 -1.46 7.89
C ASN A 14 10.39 -2.98 7.71
N CYS A 15 10.41 -3.48 6.47
CA CYS A 15 10.38 -4.92 6.22
C CYS A 15 11.61 -5.64 6.80
N VAL A 16 12.79 -5.07 6.62
CA VAL A 16 14.02 -5.60 7.23
C VAL A 16 13.90 -5.66 8.76
N LYS A 17 13.39 -4.59 9.37
CA LYS A 17 13.18 -4.54 10.83
C LYS A 17 12.20 -5.62 11.32
N ILE A 18 11.09 -5.85 10.61
CA ILE A 18 10.13 -6.91 10.92
C ILE A 18 10.82 -8.29 10.90
N LEU A 19 11.55 -8.57 9.83
CA LEU A 19 12.23 -9.86 9.65
C LEU A 19 13.35 -10.07 10.68
N GLU A 20 14.12 -9.03 10.97
CA GLU A 20 15.20 -9.06 11.99
C GLU A 20 14.63 -9.30 13.39
N THR A 21 13.55 -8.57 13.76
CA THR A 21 12.90 -8.76 15.07
C THR A 21 12.32 -10.17 15.20
N ALA A 22 11.85 -10.76 14.10
CA ALA A 22 11.38 -12.14 14.04
C ALA A 22 12.53 -13.18 14.02
N GLY A 23 13.80 -12.75 14.08
CA GLY A 23 14.97 -13.63 14.10
C GLY A 23 15.31 -14.25 12.75
N LEU A 24 14.85 -13.69 11.64
CA LEU A 24 15.23 -14.13 10.31
C LEU A 24 16.57 -13.51 9.89
N PRO A 25 17.42 -14.22 9.10
CA PRO A 25 18.68 -13.66 8.62
C PRO A 25 18.43 -12.54 7.60
N VAL A 26 19.00 -11.36 7.83
CA VAL A 26 18.79 -10.16 7.00
C VAL A 26 20.06 -9.39 6.67
N GLU A 27 21.24 -9.92 7.02
CA GLU A 27 22.49 -9.19 6.84
C GLU A 27 22.81 -8.92 5.37
N LYS A 28 22.63 -9.93 4.50
CA LYS A 28 22.77 -9.75 3.05
C LYS A 28 21.67 -8.87 2.47
N LEU A 29 20.46 -8.94 3.04
CA LEU A 29 19.33 -8.10 2.63
C LEU A 29 19.60 -6.62 2.91
N LYS A 30 20.21 -6.29 4.04
CA LYS A 30 20.65 -4.92 4.37
C LYS A 30 21.68 -4.36 3.37
N ASP A 31 22.52 -5.22 2.79
CA ASP A 31 23.52 -4.84 1.76
C ASP A 31 23.07 -5.18 0.33
N ALA A 32 21.78 -5.23 0.09
CA ALA A 32 21.23 -5.70 -1.20
C ALA A 32 21.65 -4.86 -2.42
N LYS A 33 21.96 -3.57 -2.24
CA LYS A 33 22.34 -2.62 -3.33
C LYS A 33 21.33 -2.66 -4.48
N ARG A 34 21.76 -3.19 -5.65
CA ARG A 34 20.92 -3.34 -6.85
C ARG A 34 20.45 -4.77 -7.09
N ASN A 35 20.77 -5.70 -6.19
CA ASN A 35 20.34 -7.08 -6.32
C ASN A 35 18.84 -7.19 -5.99
N LEU A 36 18.09 -7.78 -6.89
CA LEU A 36 16.65 -8.02 -6.70
C LEU A 36 16.35 -9.38 -6.08
N VAL A 37 17.34 -10.26 -6.00
CA VAL A 37 17.24 -11.59 -5.42
C VAL A 37 18.38 -11.78 -4.44
N ILE A 38 18.04 -12.01 -3.17
CA ILE A 38 19.00 -12.23 -2.10
C ILE A 38 18.72 -13.59 -1.46
N GLU A 39 19.74 -14.46 -1.42
CA GLU A 39 19.65 -15.75 -0.74
C GLU A 39 20.47 -15.73 0.54
N GLU A 40 19.82 -16.04 1.66
CA GLU A 40 20.43 -16.04 2.98
C GLU A 40 19.86 -17.17 3.84
N GLY A 41 20.71 -18.15 4.15
CA GLY A 41 20.30 -19.35 4.86
C GLY A 41 19.25 -20.15 4.10
N VAL A 42 18.11 -20.37 4.72
CA VAL A 42 16.96 -21.10 4.13
C VAL A 42 15.94 -20.18 3.49
N TYR A 43 16.25 -18.90 3.39
CA TYR A 43 15.36 -17.86 2.85
C TYR A 43 15.88 -17.30 1.54
N LYS A 44 14.92 -16.87 0.72
CA LYS A 44 15.13 -16.13 -0.52
C LYS A 44 14.24 -14.89 -0.49
N TYR A 45 14.85 -13.71 -0.56
CA TYR A 45 14.14 -12.43 -0.62
C TYR A 45 14.08 -11.93 -2.05
N LEU A 46 12.89 -11.55 -2.50
CA LEU A 46 12.66 -10.93 -3.80
C LEU A 46 12.32 -9.46 -3.57
N LEU A 47 13.13 -8.55 -4.12
CA LEU A 47 12.89 -7.11 -4.06
C LEU A 47 12.16 -6.65 -5.32
N ALA A 48 10.98 -6.08 -5.16
CA ALA A 48 10.13 -5.63 -6.27
C ALA A 48 9.53 -4.25 -5.97
N LYS A 49 8.94 -3.62 -6.98
CA LYS A 49 8.10 -2.44 -6.73
C LYS A 49 6.95 -2.83 -5.81
N PRO A 50 6.52 -1.94 -4.88
CA PRO A 50 5.40 -2.25 -3.98
C PRO A 50 4.16 -2.79 -4.72
N THR A 51 3.81 -2.19 -5.85
CA THR A 51 2.66 -2.59 -6.69
C THR A 51 2.75 -4.00 -7.27
N ASP A 52 3.95 -4.55 -7.35
CA ASP A 52 4.19 -5.85 -7.99
C ASP A 52 4.23 -6.98 -6.95
N VAL A 53 4.48 -6.66 -5.67
CA VAL A 53 4.58 -7.65 -4.58
C VAL A 53 3.32 -8.52 -4.47
N PRO A 54 2.08 -7.99 -4.48
CA PRO A 54 0.88 -8.81 -4.41
C PRO A 54 0.82 -9.86 -5.52
N TYR A 55 1.12 -9.48 -6.75
CA TYR A 55 1.09 -10.39 -7.92
C TYR A 55 2.21 -11.44 -7.86
N ILE A 56 3.41 -11.06 -7.39
CA ILE A 56 4.51 -12.03 -7.20
C ILE A 56 4.09 -13.13 -6.21
N VAL A 57 3.39 -12.77 -5.14
CA VAL A 57 2.88 -13.74 -4.16
C VAL A 57 1.73 -14.55 -4.74
N GLU A 58 0.72 -13.93 -5.33
CA GLU A 58 -0.43 -14.60 -5.92
C GLU A 58 -0.02 -15.66 -6.96
N TRP A 59 0.89 -15.29 -7.87
CA TRP A 59 1.36 -16.17 -8.94
C TRP A 59 2.43 -17.17 -8.51
N GLY A 60 2.78 -17.21 -7.23
CA GLY A 60 3.65 -18.23 -6.66
C GLY A 60 5.14 -17.97 -6.83
N GLY A 61 5.53 -16.75 -7.21
CA GLY A 61 6.93 -16.31 -7.17
C GLY A 61 7.48 -16.23 -5.74
N ALA A 62 6.60 -15.98 -4.76
CA ALA A 62 6.90 -16.04 -3.34
C ALA A 62 5.76 -16.71 -2.56
N SER A 63 6.07 -17.30 -1.41
CA SER A 63 5.07 -17.86 -0.49
C SER A 63 4.51 -16.83 0.47
N LEU A 64 5.33 -15.83 0.83
CA LEU A 64 4.99 -14.71 1.68
C LEU A 64 5.34 -13.39 0.99
N GLY A 65 4.65 -12.33 1.38
CA GLY A 65 5.00 -10.95 1.04
C GLY A 65 4.81 -10.03 2.22
N ILE A 66 5.55 -8.90 2.26
CA ILE A 66 5.30 -7.80 3.19
C ILE A 66 5.05 -6.57 2.34
N VAL A 67 3.88 -5.97 2.44
CA VAL A 67 3.45 -4.86 1.58
C VAL A 67 2.32 -4.08 2.25
N GLY A 68 2.12 -2.83 1.84
CA GLY A 68 1.00 -2.02 2.34
C GLY A 68 -0.37 -2.62 1.99
N ASN A 69 -1.33 -2.55 2.92
CA ASN A 69 -2.69 -2.99 2.65
C ASN A 69 -3.37 -2.16 1.55
N ASP A 70 -2.98 -0.89 1.37
CA ASP A 70 -3.40 -0.05 0.24
C ASP A 70 -3.08 -0.70 -1.11
N VAL A 71 -1.88 -1.28 -1.22
CA VAL A 71 -1.42 -1.94 -2.45
C VAL A 71 -2.12 -3.28 -2.66
N THR A 72 -2.31 -4.07 -1.60
CA THR A 72 -3.02 -5.35 -1.71
C THR A 72 -4.47 -5.15 -2.11
N GLU A 73 -5.14 -4.16 -1.52
CA GLU A 73 -6.53 -3.84 -1.84
C GLU A 73 -6.70 -3.25 -3.25
N GLU A 74 -5.75 -2.40 -3.70
CA GLU A 74 -5.75 -1.88 -5.07
C GLU A 74 -5.52 -2.98 -6.11
N SER A 75 -4.66 -3.97 -5.80
CA SER A 75 -4.29 -5.03 -6.75
C SER A 75 -5.42 -6.02 -7.02
N ASN A 76 -6.39 -6.16 -6.12
CA ASN A 76 -7.39 -7.23 -6.10
C ASN A 76 -6.78 -8.65 -6.15
N ALA A 77 -5.50 -8.81 -5.78
CA ALA A 77 -4.82 -10.10 -5.73
C ALA A 77 -5.43 -11.02 -4.66
N ARG A 78 -5.54 -12.30 -4.97
CA ARG A 78 -6.08 -13.31 -4.04
C ARG A 78 -5.01 -13.71 -3.04
N LEU A 79 -5.00 -13.02 -1.91
CA LEU A 79 -4.01 -13.20 -0.84
C LEU A 79 -4.69 -13.42 0.50
N VAL A 80 -4.04 -14.21 1.34
CA VAL A 80 -4.41 -14.37 2.75
C VAL A 80 -3.65 -13.32 3.56
N HIS A 81 -4.37 -12.47 4.28
CA HIS A 81 -3.77 -11.53 5.24
C HIS A 81 -3.38 -12.30 6.50
N ILE A 82 -2.09 -12.35 6.80
CA ILE A 82 -1.51 -13.10 7.92
C ILE A 82 -1.44 -12.24 9.19
N ALA A 83 -0.95 -11.02 9.07
CA ALA A 83 -0.82 -10.07 10.18
C ALA A 83 -0.67 -8.62 9.68
N ASP A 84 -1.20 -7.67 10.45
CA ASP A 84 -0.83 -6.26 10.39
C ASP A 84 0.42 -6.05 11.24
N THR A 85 1.45 -5.43 10.69
CA THR A 85 2.71 -5.21 11.41
C THR A 85 2.71 -3.93 12.25
N GLY A 86 1.72 -3.07 12.07
CA GLY A 86 1.66 -1.75 12.70
C GLY A 86 2.76 -0.77 12.26
N LEU A 87 3.61 -1.16 11.31
CA LEU A 87 4.70 -0.31 10.78
C LEU A 87 4.32 0.32 9.45
N GLY A 88 5.02 1.40 9.10
CA GLY A 88 4.78 2.12 7.84
C GLY A 88 3.44 2.86 7.80
N LYS A 89 2.90 3.24 8.96
CA LYS A 89 1.59 3.88 9.08
C LYS A 89 1.48 5.15 8.25
N CYS A 90 0.40 5.23 7.50
CA CYS A 90 -0.09 6.41 6.80
C CYS A 90 -1.61 6.27 6.63
N VAL A 91 -2.23 7.21 5.96
CA VAL A 91 -3.67 7.18 5.72
C VAL A 91 -3.97 7.40 4.24
N MET A 92 -4.92 6.68 3.69
CA MET A 92 -5.51 7.00 2.41
C MET A 92 -6.48 8.14 2.58
N ALA A 93 -6.33 9.21 1.80
CA ALA A 93 -7.15 10.40 1.96
C ALA A 93 -7.61 10.99 0.61
N ILE A 94 -8.74 11.67 0.67
CA ILE A 94 -9.18 12.61 -0.36
C ILE A 94 -8.58 13.96 0.01
N ALA A 95 -7.86 14.61 -0.91
CA ALA A 95 -7.33 15.96 -0.73
C ALA A 95 -7.68 16.85 -1.92
N ALA A 96 -7.90 18.14 -1.66
CA ALA A 96 -8.32 19.12 -2.66
C ALA A 96 -7.62 20.46 -2.42
N PRO A 97 -7.64 21.38 -3.41
CA PRO A 97 -7.14 22.74 -3.20
C PRO A 97 -7.79 23.41 -2.00
N GLU A 98 -7.00 24.08 -1.15
CA GLU A 98 -7.48 24.74 0.06
C GLU A 98 -8.64 25.72 -0.23
N GLU A 99 -8.60 26.43 -1.33
CA GLU A 99 -9.63 27.35 -1.80
C GLU A 99 -10.98 26.70 -2.17
N SER A 100 -10.99 25.37 -2.35
CA SER A 100 -12.18 24.61 -2.72
C SER A 100 -12.80 23.81 -1.57
N LEU A 101 -12.23 23.85 -0.37
CA LEU A 101 -12.66 23.03 0.77
C LEU A 101 -14.11 23.26 1.18
N GLU A 102 -14.60 24.51 1.13
CA GLU A 102 -16.01 24.83 1.43
C GLU A 102 -16.98 24.02 0.57
N ARG A 103 -16.61 23.72 -0.69
CA ARG A 103 -17.43 22.89 -1.59
C ARG A 103 -17.60 21.47 -1.06
N TYR A 104 -16.61 20.96 -0.34
CA TYR A 104 -16.62 19.59 0.23
C TYR A 104 -17.28 19.56 1.60
N GLU A 105 -17.15 20.63 2.41
CA GLU A 105 -17.78 20.74 3.73
C GLU A 105 -19.31 20.86 3.65
N ILE A 106 -19.82 21.59 2.66
CA ILE A 106 -21.27 21.74 2.38
C ILE A 106 -21.88 20.41 1.89
N ALA A 107 -21.07 19.45 1.54
CA ALA A 107 -21.45 18.16 0.98
C ALA A 107 -21.92 17.11 2.01
N GLY A 108 -22.54 17.51 3.08
CA GLY A 108 -23.51 16.61 3.75
C GLY A 108 -24.57 16.06 2.78
N ASN A 109 -24.55 16.57 1.54
CA ASN A 109 -25.35 16.14 0.41
C ASN A 109 -24.42 15.69 -0.73
N ALA A 110 -24.07 14.39 -0.78
CA ALA A 110 -23.19 13.75 -1.79
C ALA A 110 -23.60 14.10 -3.25
N LYS A 111 -24.83 14.50 -3.49
CA LYS A 111 -25.35 14.89 -4.82
C LYS A 111 -24.64 16.10 -5.42
N ASN A 112 -24.09 17.00 -4.61
CA ASN A 112 -23.40 18.20 -5.09
C ASN A 112 -21.97 17.91 -5.59
N LEU A 113 -21.47 16.69 -5.37
CA LEU A 113 -20.14 16.24 -5.78
C LEU A 113 -20.18 15.28 -6.97
N ALA A 114 -21.34 15.09 -7.60
CA ALA A 114 -21.45 14.20 -8.75
C ALA A 114 -20.56 14.67 -9.92
N GLY A 115 -19.81 13.72 -10.48
CA GLY A 115 -18.92 13.97 -11.62
C GLY A 115 -17.56 14.58 -11.26
N LEU A 116 -17.16 14.56 -9.97
CA LEU A 116 -15.80 14.94 -9.55
C LEU A 116 -14.74 14.23 -10.36
N ARG A 117 -13.73 14.96 -10.79
CA ARG A 117 -12.52 14.43 -11.42
C ARG A 117 -11.50 14.15 -10.32
N VAL A 118 -11.19 12.88 -10.13
CA VAL A 118 -10.27 12.40 -9.08
C VAL A 118 -8.99 11.90 -9.72
N ALA A 119 -7.86 12.52 -9.42
CA ALA A 119 -6.56 12.02 -9.84
C ALA A 119 -6.03 11.03 -8.80
N THR A 120 -5.61 9.85 -9.24
CA THR A 120 -5.12 8.79 -8.37
C THR A 120 -4.35 7.72 -9.14
N LYS A 121 -3.46 7.00 -8.42
CA LYS A 121 -2.93 5.72 -8.88
C LYS A 121 -3.74 4.52 -8.36
N TYR A 122 -4.61 4.74 -7.38
CA TYR A 122 -5.43 3.74 -6.69
C TYR A 122 -6.86 3.75 -7.27
N VAL A 123 -7.01 3.19 -8.47
CA VAL A 123 -8.27 3.25 -9.24
C VAL A 123 -9.38 2.46 -8.55
N HIS A 124 -9.11 1.20 -8.19
CA HIS A 124 -10.10 0.32 -7.57
C HIS A 124 -10.50 0.80 -6.17
N LEU A 125 -9.51 1.23 -5.37
CA LEU A 125 -9.77 1.81 -4.05
C LEU A 125 -10.61 3.10 -4.16
N ALA A 126 -10.28 3.99 -5.12
CA ALA A 126 -11.04 5.21 -5.34
C ALA A 126 -12.49 4.89 -5.75
N GLU A 127 -12.71 4.00 -6.71
CA GLU A 127 -14.05 3.59 -7.13
C GLU A 127 -14.88 3.08 -5.96
N ARG A 128 -14.31 2.20 -5.14
CA ARG A 128 -14.97 1.66 -3.94
C ARG A 128 -15.28 2.75 -2.93
N THR A 129 -14.30 3.56 -2.55
CA THR A 129 -14.45 4.60 -1.53
C THR A 129 -15.49 5.64 -1.93
N PHE A 130 -15.43 6.15 -3.14
CA PHE A 130 -16.39 7.15 -3.58
C PHE A 130 -17.80 6.58 -3.81
N LYS A 131 -17.91 5.31 -4.20
CA LYS A 131 -19.19 4.59 -4.23
C LYS A 131 -19.84 4.48 -2.87
N GLU A 132 -19.05 4.12 -1.83
CA GLU A 132 -19.49 4.06 -0.44
C GLU A 132 -19.97 5.43 0.08
N LEU A 133 -19.30 6.51 -0.38
CA LEU A 133 -19.72 7.89 -0.09
C LEU A 133 -20.94 8.34 -0.90
N GLY A 134 -21.41 7.53 -1.85
CA GLY A 134 -22.54 7.89 -2.74
C GLY A 134 -22.17 8.93 -3.80
N ILE A 135 -20.89 9.10 -4.11
CA ILE A 135 -20.37 10.11 -5.04
C ILE A 135 -19.96 9.44 -6.35
N GLN A 136 -20.51 9.91 -7.46
CA GLN A 136 -20.07 9.50 -8.81
C GLN A 136 -18.84 10.31 -9.21
N ILE A 137 -17.78 9.63 -9.64
CA ILE A 137 -16.50 10.24 -10.00
C ILE A 137 -16.07 9.92 -11.43
N LYS A 138 -15.16 10.74 -11.95
CA LYS A 138 -14.35 10.47 -13.15
C LYS A 138 -12.90 10.33 -12.73
N ILE A 139 -12.29 9.18 -12.99
CA ILE A 139 -10.92 8.91 -12.58
C ILE A 139 -9.94 9.37 -13.65
N LEU A 140 -8.94 10.16 -13.23
CA LEU A 140 -7.73 10.45 -13.96
C LEU A 140 -6.59 9.60 -13.36
N LYS A 141 -6.27 8.47 -14.03
CA LYS A 141 -5.18 7.60 -13.57
C LYS A 141 -3.84 8.24 -13.86
N LEU A 142 -3.08 8.53 -12.79
CA LEU A 142 -1.70 8.99 -12.83
C LEU A 142 -0.82 8.08 -11.96
N ASN A 143 0.45 7.90 -12.35
CA ASN A 143 1.36 6.98 -11.65
C ASN A 143 2.29 7.68 -10.64
N GLY A 144 2.27 9.01 -10.57
CA GLY A 144 3.06 9.82 -9.64
C GLY A 144 2.81 11.30 -9.84
N SER A 145 3.25 12.13 -8.87
CA SER A 145 3.05 13.59 -8.85
C SER A 145 1.58 13.99 -9.10
N ILE A 146 0.68 13.26 -8.47
CA ILE A 146 -0.77 13.43 -8.71
C ILE A 146 -1.28 14.78 -8.21
N GLU A 147 -0.55 15.42 -7.30
CA GLU A 147 -0.82 16.76 -6.78
C GLU A 147 -0.85 17.82 -7.89
N LEU A 148 -0.13 17.58 -8.99
CA LEU A 148 -0.15 18.48 -10.15
C LEU A 148 -1.53 18.56 -10.82
N ALA A 149 -2.33 17.52 -10.71
CA ALA A 149 -3.61 17.46 -11.42
C ALA A 149 -4.62 18.51 -10.94
N PRO A 150 -4.85 18.71 -9.63
CA PRO A 150 -5.67 19.82 -9.13
C PRO A 150 -5.03 21.19 -9.42
N VAL A 151 -3.71 21.32 -9.23
CA VAL A 151 -2.98 22.59 -9.47
C VAL A 151 -3.13 23.05 -10.93
N GLN A 152 -3.16 22.10 -11.87
CA GLN A 152 -3.38 22.40 -13.30
C GLN A 152 -4.86 22.41 -13.71
N GLY A 153 -5.80 22.25 -12.77
CA GLY A 153 -7.22 22.27 -13.04
C GLY A 153 -7.73 21.08 -13.87
N ILE A 154 -6.95 20.00 -14.02
CA ILE A 154 -7.36 18.78 -14.75
C ILE A 154 -8.05 17.76 -13.85
N ALA A 155 -7.97 17.91 -12.54
CA ALA A 155 -8.76 17.18 -11.55
C ALA A 155 -9.31 18.14 -10.49
N ASP A 156 -10.36 17.74 -9.80
CA ASP A 156 -10.97 18.53 -8.72
C ASP A 156 -10.35 18.18 -7.36
N CYS A 157 -9.92 16.93 -7.21
CA CYS A 157 -9.23 16.43 -6.02
C CYS A 157 -8.30 15.27 -6.38
N ILE A 158 -7.52 14.84 -5.39
CA ILE A 158 -6.71 13.62 -5.46
C ILE A 158 -7.19 12.60 -4.43
N PHE A 159 -6.84 11.33 -4.67
CA PHE A 159 -7.01 10.23 -3.74
C PHE A 159 -5.69 9.47 -3.65
N ASP A 160 -4.98 9.64 -2.53
CA ASP A 160 -3.64 9.05 -2.34
C ASP A 160 -3.31 8.84 -0.85
N VAL A 161 -2.20 8.14 -0.60
CA VAL A 161 -1.64 7.96 0.73
C VAL A 161 -1.00 9.25 1.24
N VAL A 162 -1.32 9.61 2.46
CA VAL A 162 -0.80 10.77 3.16
C VAL A 162 -0.10 10.30 4.44
N GLN A 163 1.19 10.63 4.58
CA GLN A 163 1.95 10.28 5.78
C GLN A 163 2.09 11.50 6.72
N THR A 164 2.63 12.60 6.22
CA THR A 164 2.86 13.83 7.00
C THR A 164 2.06 15.02 6.47
N GLY A 165 1.46 14.89 5.31
CA GLY A 165 0.78 16.00 4.62
C GLY A 165 1.71 17.07 4.04
N ALA A 166 3.04 16.95 4.20
CA ALA A 166 3.99 17.97 3.75
C ALA A 166 3.91 18.22 2.23
N THR A 167 3.78 17.17 1.43
CA THR A 167 3.64 17.29 -0.03
C THR A 167 2.33 17.98 -0.41
N LEU A 168 1.23 17.67 0.26
CA LEU A 168 -0.06 18.32 0.04
C LEU A 168 0.06 19.80 0.29
N LYS A 169 0.56 20.19 1.48
CA LYS A 169 0.73 21.58 1.88
C LYS A 169 1.65 22.35 0.93
N ALA A 170 2.75 21.74 0.48
CA ALA A 170 3.68 22.37 -0.47
C ALA A 170 3.03 22.68 -1.83
N ASN A 171 1.91 22.02 -2.16
CA ASN A 171 1.15 22.20 -3.41
C ASN A 171 -0.22 22.86 -3.20
N GLY A 172 -0.46 23.48 -2.02
CA GLY A 172 -1.72 24.19 -1.72
C GLY A 172 -2.93 23.27 -1.62
N LEU A 173 -2.71 21.99 -1.25
CA LEU A 173 -3.76 21.01 -1.04
C LEU A 173 -3.94 20.73 0.45
N ALA A 174 -5.19 20.47 0.86
CA ALA A 174 -5.53 20.02 2.19
C ALA A 174 -6.38 18.74 2.16
N VAL A 175 -6.30 17.98 3.25
CA VAL A 175 -7.10 16.76 3.41
C VAL A 175 -8.55 17.14 3.62
N VAL A 176 -9.42 16.61 2.78
CA VAL A 176 -10.88 16.70 2.88
C VAL A 176 -11.41 15.59 3.77
N LYS A 177 -10.94 14.36 3.56
CA LYS A 177 -11.39 13.17 4.29
C LYS A 177 -10.34 12.08 4.30
N GLU A 178 -10.06 11.56 5.47
CA GLU A 178 -9.34 10.31 5.67
C GLU A 178 -10.30 9.12 5.48
N THR A 179 -9.83 8.05 4.85
CA THR A 179 -10.71 6.96 4.41
C THR A 179 -10.27 5.57 4.82
N LEU A 180 -8.97 5.28 4.80
CA LEU A 180 -8.41 3.98 5.12
C LEU A 180 -7.09 4.15 5.87
N ASP A 181 -6.97 3.51 7.03
CA ASP A 181 -5.69 3.35 7.71
C ASP A 181 -4.79 2.40 6.93
N VAL A 182 -3.56 2.84 6.67
CA VAL A 182 -2.58 2.09 5.89
C VAL A 182 -1.40 1.71 6.77
N SER A 183 -1.02 0.44 6.70
CA SER A 183 0.18 -0.11 7.33
C SER A 183 0.77 -1.24 6.49
N LEU A 184 1.97 -1.72 6.82
CA LEU A 184 2.54 -2.91 6.21
C LEU A 184 1.86 -4.17 6.76
N HIS A 185 1.42 -5.03 5.86
CA HIS A 185 0.83 -6.32 6.17
C HIS A 185 1.71 -7.46 5.69
N VAL A 186 1.76 -8.54 6.46
CA VAL A 186 2.27 -9.82 6.00
C VAL A 186 1.15 -10.54 5.28
N VAL A 187 1.41 -10.92 4.04
CA VAL A 187 0.45 -11.61 3.19
C VAL A 187 1.02 -12.92 2.67
N ALA A 188 0.16 -13.86 2.38
CA ALA A 188 0.56 -15.16 1.86
C ALA A 188 -0.31 -15.57 0.67
N ARG A 189 0.23 -16.43 -0.17
CA ARG A 189 -0.54 -17.17 -1.17
C ARG A 189 -1.42 -18.21 -0.47
N GLU A 190 -2.68 -18.35 -0.90
CA GLU A 190 -3.65 -19.27 -0.32
C GLU A 190 -3.12 -20.70 -0.23
N SER A 191 -2.57 -21.25 -1.33
CA SER A 191 -2.01 -22.59 -1.35
C SER A 191 -0.79 -22.77 -0.42
N ALA A 192 -0.02 -21.73 -0.11
CA ALA A 192 1.06 -21.83 0.87
C ALA A 192 0.52 -21.97 2.29
N VAL A 193 -0.61 -21.34 2.59
CA VAL A 193 -1.29 -21.46 3.88
C VAL A 193 -1.92 -22.86 4.02
N GLU A 194 -2.55 -23.38 2.98
CA GLU A 194 -3.17 -24.72 2.97
C GLU A 194 -2.14 -25.84 3.14
N ILE A 195 -1.03 -25.78 2.38
CA ILE A 195 0.06 -26.78 2.46
C ILE A 195 0.78 -26.68 3.81
N ASN A 196 0.95 -25.45 4.33
CA ASN A 196 1.52 -25.16 5.64
C ASN A 196 2.86 -25.88 5.91
N GLU A 197 3.79 -25.81 4.97
CA GLU A 197 5.12 -26.43 5.12
C GLU A 197 5.81 -25.97 6.43
N PRO A 198 6.59 -26.85 7.09
CA PRO A 198 7.18 -26.55 8.41
C PRO A 198 7.97 -25.23 8.47
N LEU A 199 8.73 -24.90 7.41
CA LEU A 199 9.48 -23.64 7.37
C LEU A 199 8.55 -22.43 7.22
N PHE A 200 7.48 -22.54 6.43
CA PHE A 200 6.46 -21.51 6.29
C PHE A 200 5.76 -21.27 7.64
N ALA A 201 5.25 -22.31 8.28
CA ALA A 201 4.58 -22.23 9.57
C ALA A 201 5.47 -21.60 10.66
N LYS A 202 6.74 -22.05 10.75
CA LYS A 202 7.72 -21.50 11.67
C LYS A 202 7.96 -20.00 11.43
N THR A 203 8.09 -19.60 10.17
CA THR A 203 8.35 -18.21 9.78
C THR A 203 7.15 -17.31 10.12
N VAL A 204 5.94 -17.74 9.78
CA VAL A 204 4.70 -17.02 10.12
C VAL A 204 4.57 -16.83 11.63
N MET A 205 4.83 -17.88 12.39
CA MET A 205 4.80 -17.86 13.86
C MET A 205 5.83 -16.86 14.42
N ALA A 206 7.08 -16.91 13.93
CA ALA A 206 8.15 -16.03 14.35
C ALA A 206 7.80 -14.55 14.11
N ILE A 207 7.26 -14.24 12.92
CA ILE A 207 6.82 -12.89 12.60
C ILE A 207 5.67 -12.47 13.53
N LYS A 208 4.62 -13.29 13.69
CA LYS A 208 3.49 -12.95 14.56
C LYS A 208 3.88 -12.70 16.01
N ASN A 209 4.83 -13.47 16.53
CA ASN A 209 5.29 -13.33 17.91
C ASN A 209 6.22 -12.09 18.11
N SER A 210 6.69 -11.48 17.03
CA SER A 210 7.56 -10.31 17.07
C SER A 210 6.83 -8.98 16.89
N LEU A 211 5.53 -9.02 16.55
CA LEU A 211 4.65 -7.85 16.39
C LEU A 211 3.99 -7.49 17.72
#